data_3190dd0316f4ea01ebf54a5d4431d73c
#
_entry.id   3190dd0316f4ea01ebf54a5d4431d73c
#
_cell.length_a   1.000
_cell.length_b   1.000
_cell.length_c   1.000
_cell.angle_alpha   90.00
_cell.angle_beta   90.00
_cell.angle_gamma   90.00
#
_symmetry.space_group_name_H-M   'P 1'
#
loop_
_entity.id
_entity.type
_entity.pdbx_description
1 polymer ?
#
loop_
_entity_poly.entity_id
_entity_poly.type
_entity_poly.pdbx_seq_one_letter_code
_entity_poly.pdbx_strand_id
1 'polypeptide(L)'
;MKQQIANRLGAAHVRDTVMQFAEGSMTREQAMESLGVGKTRLYELRTSFLAADAWEPSRSGGNHMPAWPDEAQRFLKHVLSPDGDARRYSYAFAASEVGRKFGLSVDRAQVRHWAIDHGIKVAVPKPRPPAHVRRWQRQSVGELWQLDATPDYFLGRDNPSLNLIDMIDDCSRMQVGCRLYRSECMNAYLDFFYRAFTRYGLPLEIYVDKASFFKGEDGSLTQLGKRLKLYGVSFVFANTPESKGKIERVHQVWQDRLPAYAVREGITAQTPLEDVNDHLECLVDYRNAYEDHRELRMTALEAWDKAIGEGRCKLRPPPRDGWWELVWAEWTRATIGRRGRLPVDGILCPTECANGTRVWVCRHVDGTISLVVNKPDLNTVPQVVFTNNPRVNRR
;
A
#
# COMPACT_ATOMS: atom_id res chain seq x y z
N MET A 1 -14.20 31.31 -3.82
CA MET A 1 -15.44 30.61 -3.37
C MET A 1 -16.62 31.03 -4.24
N LYS A 2 -17.40 30.11 -4.82
CA LYS A 2 -18.66 30.50 -5.48
C LYS A 2 -19.66 30.86 -4.38
N GLN A 3 -20.03 32.12 -4.27
CA GLN A 3 -21.09 32.57 -3.37
C GLN A 3 -22.39 31.79 -3.63
N GLN A 4 -23.12 31.48 -2.57
CA GLN A 4 -24.41 30.86 -2.74
C GLN A 4 -25.36 31.74 -3.52
N ILE A 5 -26.26 31.11 -4.27
CA ILE A 5 -27.20 31.78 -5.16
C ILE A 5 -28.02 32.82 -4.38
N ALA A 6 -28.52 32.45 -3.18
CA ALA A 6 -29.29 33.36 -2.33
C ALA A 6 -28.46 34.55 -1.78
N ASN A 7 -27.17 34.36 -1.55
CA ASN A 7 -26.27 35.45 -1.11
C ASN A 7 -25.84 36.34 -2.29
N ARG A 8 -25.86 35.79 -3.52
CA ARG A 8 -25.49 36.52 -4.74
C ARG A 8 -26.65 37.32 -5.31
N LEU A 9 -27.85 36.76 -5.32
CA LEU A 9 -29.03 37.32 -6.03
C LEU A 9 -30.13 37.78 -5.07
N GLY A 10 -30.00 37.52 -3.76
CA GLY A 10 -31.06 37.72 -2.78
C GLY A 10 -32.02 36.52 -2.69
N ALA A 11 -32.47 36.19 -1.47
CA ALA A 11 -33.32 35.04 -1.22
C ALA A 11 -34.70 35.17 -1.89
N ALA A 12 -35.27 36.38 -1.89
CA ALA A 12 -36.55 36.63 -2.53
C ALA A 12 -36.51 36.36 -4.02
N HIS A 13 -35.51 36.89 -4.74
CA HIS A 13 -35.36 36.65 -6.20
C HIS A 13 -35.21 35.18 -6.52
N VAL A 14 -34.41 34.42 -5.73
CA VAL A 14 -34.22 32.97 -5.93
C VAL A 14 -35.54 32.23 -5.70
N ARG A 15 -36.28 32.56 -4.65
CA ARG A 15 -37.57 31.95 -4.33
C ARG A 15 -38.59 32.19 -5.44
N ASP A 16 -38.74 33.46 -5.86
CA ASP A 16 -39.70 33.84 -6.88
C ASP A 16 -39.39 33.20 -8.22
N THR A 17 -38.13 33.12 -8.62
CA THR A 17 -37.70 32.46 -9.85
C THR A 17 -37.98 30.93 -9.81
N VAL A 18 -37.69 30.27 -8.68
CA VAL A 18 -37.93 28.84 -8.52
C VAL A 18 -39.45 28.54 -8.49
N MET A 19 -40.22 29.39 -7.84
CA MET A 19 -41.69 29.31 -7.81
C MET A 19 -42.28 29.43 -9.21
N GLN A 20 -41.95 30.49 -9.97
CA GLN A 20 -42.42 30.68 -11.34
C GLN A 20 -42.04 29.51 -12.27
N PHE A 21 -40.84 28.96 -12.09
CA PHE A 21 -40.41 27.75 -12.82
C PHE A 21 -41.20 26.52 -12.37
N ALA A 22 -41.52 26.36 -11.09
CA ALA A 22 -42.31 25.25 -10.60
C ALA A 22 -43.77 25.30 -11.09
N GLU A 23 -44.34 26.48 -11.20
CA GLU A 23 -45.70 26.76 -11.66
C GLU A 23 -45.83 26.78 -13.20
N GLY A 24 -44.70 26.72 -13.91
CA GLY A 24 -44.69 26.69 -15.38
C GLY A 24 -44.83 28.07 -16.03
N SER A 25 -44.84 29.16 -15.28
CA SER A 25 -44.90 30.55 -15.79
C SER A 25 -43.54 31.07 -16.28
N MET A 26 -42.46 30.32 -16.03
CA MET A 26 -41.11 30.62 -16.54
C MET A 26 -40.49 29.36 -17.14
N THR A 27 -39.84 29.53 -18.32
CA THR A 27 -39.17 28.42 -18.98
C THR A 27 -37.90 28.00 -18.25
N ARG A 28 -37.45 26.77 -18.47
CA ARG A 28 -36.22 26.24 -17.90
C ARG A 28 -35.01 27.11 -18.23
N GLU A 29 -34.90 27.52 -19.48
CA GLU A 29 -33.80 28.34 -19.98
C GLU A 29 -33.79 29.71 -19.29
N GLN A 30 -34.93 30.35 -19.17
CA GLN A 30 -35.05 31.62 -18.44
C GLN A 30 -34.70 31.52 -16.98
N ALA A 31 -35.15 30.45 -16.31
CA ALA A 31 -34.83 30.22 -14.88
C ALA A 31 -33.31 29.91 -14.67
N MET A 32 -32.72 29.15 -15.57
CA MET A 32 -31.27 28.86 -15.54
C MET A 32 -30.46 30.15 -15.73
N GLU A 33 -30.84 30.99 -16.67
CA GLU A 33 -30.18 32.28 -16.93
C GLU A 33 -30.36 33.26 -15.77
N SER A 34 -31.58 33.43 -15.26
CA SER A 34 -31.90 34.30 -14.12
C SER A 34 -31.10 33.94 -12.87
N LEU A 35 -30.98 32.64 -12.56
CA LEU A 35 -30.24 32.18 -11.40
C LEU A 35 -28.76 31.95 -11.67
N GLY A 36 -28.32 31.91 -12.91
CA GLY A 36 -26.95 31.59 -13.33
C GLY A 36 -26.53 30.17 -12.88
N VAL A 37 -27.42 29.18 -13.02
CA VAL A 37 -27.21 27.80 -12.59
C VAL A 37 -27.38 26.82 -13.74
N GLY A 38 -26.78 25.64 -13.61
CA GLY A 38 -27.00 24.54 -14.54
C GLY A 38 -28.31 23.79 -14.27
N LYS A 39 -28.74 22.98 -15.26
CA LYS A 39 -29.99 22.20 -15.25
C LYS A 39 -30.15 21.38 -13.94
N THR A 40 -29.17 20.60 -13.55
CA THR A 40 -29.22 19.77 -12.33
C THR A 40 -29.55 20.59 -11.09
N ARG A 41 -28.87 21.71 -10.91
CA ARG A 41 -29.09 22.58 -9.73
C ARG A 41 -30.46 23.24 -9.74
N LEU A 42 -30.97 23.65 -10.88
CA LEU A 42 -32.32 24.20 -10.98
C LEU A 42 -33.39 23.19 -10.57
N TYR A 43 -33.27 21.92 -11.00
CA TYR A 43 -34.20 20.87 -10.62
C TYR A 43 -34.09 20.48 -9.15
N GLU A 44 -32.90 20.49 -8.56
CA GLU A 44 -32.72 20.30 -7.10
C GLU A 44 -33.47 21.39 -6.31
N LEU A 45 -33.33 22.65 -6.71
CA LEU A 45 -34.04 23.77 -6.08
C LEU A 45 -35.54 23.62 -6.20
N ARG A 46 -36.04 23.26 -7.40
CA ARG A 46 -37.47 23.00 -7.63
C ARG A 46 -38.00 21.86 -6.77
N THR A 47 -37.27 20.72 -6.71
CA THR A 47 -37.67 19.59 -5.87
C THR A 47 -37.71 19.98 -4.39
N SER A 48 -36.73 20.73 -3.92
CA SER A 48 -36.67 21.25 -2.56
C SER A 48 -37.81 22.22 -2.24
N PHE A 49 -38.20 23.07 -3.22
CA PHE A 49 -39.32 23.99 -3.12
C PHE A 49 -40.65 23.23 -3.02
N LEU A 50 -40.87 22.23 -3.85
CA LEU A 50 -42.11 21.43 -3.87
C LEU A 50 -42.26 20.51 -2.65
N ALA A 51 -41.18 20.22 -1.93
CA ALA A 51 -41.19 19.35 -0.77
C ALA A 51 -41.43 20.09 0.59
N ALA A 52 -41.53 21.41 0.59
CA ALA A 52 -41.59 22.21 1.81
C ALA A 52 -42.78 23.19 1.78
N ASP A 53 -43.58 23.20 2.83
CA ASP A 53 -44.74 24.11 2.98
C ASP A 53 -44.32 25.60 3.02
N ALA A 54 -43.15 25.89 3.54
CA ALA A 54 -42.53 27.22 3.60
C ALA A 54 -41.04 27.12 3.20
N TRP A 55 -40.79 27.15 1.88
CA TRP A 55 -39.43 27.01 1.39
C TRP A 55 -38.70 28.37 1.34
N GLU A 56 -37.54 28.40 1.96
CA GLU A 56 -36.57 29.48 1.82
C GLU A 56 -35.27 28.96 1.24
N PRO A 57 -34.71 29.67 0.23
CA PRO A 57 -33.42 29.28 -0.31
C PRO A 57 -32.34 29.42 0.74
N SER A 58 -31.57 28.36 0.96
CA SER A 58 -30.53 28.32 1.98
C SER A 58 -29.53 29.48 1.79
N ARG A 59 -29.38 30.30 2.83
CA ARG A 59 -28.32 31.32 2.93
C ARG A 59 -27.06 30.80 3.60
N SER A 60 -27.20 29.73 4.38
CA SER A 60 -26.13 29.00 5.02
C SER A 60 -25.75 27.83 4.13
N GLY A 61 -24.82 28.01 3.33
CA GLY A 61 -24.34 26.93 2.54
C GLY A 61 -22.91 27.15 2.20
N GLY A 62 -22.23 26.26 2.48
CA GLY A 62 -20.88 25.95 2.45
C GLY A 62 -20.61 25.23 3.73
N ASN A 63 -19.88 24.13 3.68
CA ASN A 63 -19.28 23.57 4.87
C ASN A 63 -18.61 24.72 5.62
N HIS A 64 -19.28 25.29 6.63
CA HIS A 64 -18.61 26.06 7.64
C HIS A 64 -17.67 25.07 8.30
N MET A 65 -16.42 25.05 7.83
CA MET A 65 -15.38 24.35 8.57
C MET A 65 -15.38 24.96 9.96
N PRO A 66 -15.62 24.18 11.01
CA PRO A 66 -15.47 24.69 12.36
C PRO A 66 -14.10 25.32 12.45
N ALA A 67 -13.96 26.46 13.10
CA ALA A 67 -12.68 27.08 13.33
C ALA A 67 -11.82 26.07 14.10
N TRP A 68 -10.80 25.56 13.47
CA TRP A 68 -9.91 24.61 14.14
C TRP A 68 -9.12 25.34 15.22
N PRO A 69 -8.80 24.66 16.33
CA PRO A 69 -7.96 25.24 17.37
C PRO A 69 -6.65 25.80 16.78
N ASP A 70 -6.17 26.89 17.32
CA ASP A 70 -4.94 27.56 16.84
C ASP A 70 -3.73 26.64 16.82
N GLU A 71 -3.67 25.69 17.74
CA GLU A 71 -2.60 24.67 17.79
C GLU A 71 -2.66 23.73 16.59
N ALA A 72 -3.85 23.30 16.19
CA ALA A 72 -4.03 22.46 15.00
C ALA A 72 -3.70 23.23 13.72
N GLN A 73 -4.06 24.53 13.65
CA GLN A 73 -3.71 25.39 12.53
C GLN A 73 -2.19 25.64 12.45
N ARG A 74 -1.53 25.88 13.58
CA ARG A 74 -0.05 26.02 13.64
C ARG A 74 0.64 24.74 13.20
N PHE A 75 0.16 23.59 13.68
CA PHE A 75 0.66 22.29 13.24
C PHE A 75 0.51 22.11 11.72
N LEU A 76 -0.68 22.38 11.16
CA LEU A 76 -0.91 22.26 9.71
C LEU A 76 -0.01 23.22 8.90
N LYS A 77 0.18 24.47 9.38
CA LYS A 77 1.14 25.38 8.75
C LYS A 77 2.53 24.79 8.71
N HIS A 78 3.02 24.25 9.82
CA HIS A 78 4.35 23.67 9.93
C HIS A 78 4.54 22.47 8.99
N VAL A 79 3.64 21.48 9.02
CA VAL A 79 3.79 20.23 8.25
C VAL A 79 3.45 20.34 6.76
N LEU A 80 2.72 21.37 6.35
CA LEU A 80 2.35 21.61 4.95
C LEU A 80 3.20 22.69 4.28
N SER A 81 3.97 23.48 5.03
CA SER A 81 4.79 24.57 4.50
C SER A 81 5.94 24.04 3.63
N PRO A 82 6.31 24.78 2.55
CA PRO A 82 7.49 24.46 1.76
C PRO A 82 8.82 24.70 2.50
N ASP A 83 8.85 25.57 3.48
CA ASP A 83 10.06 26.14 4.07
C ASP A 83 10.40 25.56 5.45
N GLY A 84 9.67 24.55 5.93
CA GLY A 84 9.94 23.89 7.21
C GLY A 84 10.92 22.73 7.08
N ASP A 85 11.68 22.43 8.14
CA ASP A 85 12.51 21.23 8.27
C ASP A 85 11.66 19.95 8.18
N ALA A 86 10.36 20.05 8.48
CA ALA A 86 9.42 18.98 8.32
C ALA A 86 9.08 18.76 6.85
N ARG A 87 9.25 17.55 6.37
CA ARG A 87 8.83 17.16 5.04
C ARG A 87 7.33 17.36 4.89
N ARG A 88 6.96 17.94 3.76
CA ARG A 88 5.57 18.22 3.43
C ARG A 88 4.71 16.98 3.57
N TYR A 89 3.81 17.00 4.52
CA TYR A 89 2.79 15.98 4.63
C TYR A 89 1.86 16.03 3.41
N SER A 90 1.36 14.89 2.96
CA SER A 90 0.19 14.89 2.09
C SER A 90 -1.03 15.37 2.88
N TYR A 91 -2.03 15.91 2.19
CA TYR A 91 -3.26 16.36 2.87
C TYR A 91 -3.98 15.23 3.63
N ALA A 92 -3.90 14.00 3.10
CA ALA A 92 -4.49 12.83 3.77
C ALA A 92 -3.74 12.47 5.05
N PHE A 93 -2.40 12.50 5.02
CA PHE A 93 -1.59 12.23 6.20
C PHE A 93 -1.73 13.34 7.24
N ALA A 94 -1.76 14.61 6.81
CA ALA A 94 -2.01 15.74 7.70
C ALA A 94 -3.40 15.65 8.39
N ALA A 95 -4.43 15.22 7.68
CA ALA A 95 -5.76 15.01 8.25
C ALA A 95 -5.75 13.91 9.33
N SER A 96 -5.12 12.78 9.05
CA SER A 96 -4.94 11.68 10.01
C SER A 96 -4.19 12.14 11.27
N GLU A 97 -3.12 12.91 11.12
CA GLU A 97 -2.32 13.40 12.24
C GLU A 97 -3.08 14.46 13.08
N VAL A 98 -3.88 15.30 12.45
CA VAL A 98 -4.77 16.24 13.16
C VAL A 98 -5.81 15.45 13.98
N GLY A 99 -6.40 14.40 13.41
CA GLY A 99 -7.29 13.50 14.13
C GLY A 99 -6.62 12.86 15.34
N ARG A 100 -5.44 12.29 15.14
CA ARG A 100 -4.67 11.62 16.20
C ARG A 100 -4.21 12.58 17.31
N LYS A 101 -3.71 13.76 16.95
CA LYS A 101 -3.05 14.69 17.87
C LYS A 101 -4.01 15.59 18.64
N PHE A 102 -5.10 15.99 17.97
CA PHE A 102 -6.04 16.98 18.50
C PHE A 102 -7.47 16.44 18.68
N GLY A 103 -7.71 15.15 18.37
CA GLY A 103 -9.05 14.54 18.49
C GLY A 103 -10.07 15.11 17.49
N LEU A 104 -9.64 15.75 16.41
CA LEU A 104 -10.52 16.40 15.45
C LEU A 104 -10.86 15.48 14.28
N SER A 105 -12.15 15.32 13.98
CA SER A 105 -12.60 14.62 12.78
C SER A 105 -12.44 15.54 11.57
N VAL A 106 -11.36 15.35 10.81
CA VAL A 106 -10.99 16.19 9.67
C VAL A 106 -10.66 15.30 8.48
N ASP A 107 -11.23 15.62 7.33
CA ASP A 107 -10.92 14.89 6.10
C ASP A 107 -9.85 15.59 5.23
N ARG A 108 -9.33 14.83 4.24
CA ARG A 108 -8.36 15.33 3.28
C ARG A 108 -8.83 16.58 2.53
N ALA A 109 -10.12 16.68 2.19
CA ALA A 109 -10.64 17.79 1.39
C ALA A 109 -10.68 19.07 2.23
N GLN A 110 -11.03 18.95 3.50
CA GLN A 110 -11.02 20.06 4.46
C GLN A 110 -9.61 20.60 4.66
N VAL A 111 -8.61 19.73 4.89
CA VAL A 111 -7.20 20.15 5.00
C VAL A 111 -6.72 20.83 3.71
N ARG A 112 -7.09 20.27 2.55
CA ARG A 112 -6.73 20.88 1.26
C ARG A 112 -7.35 22.27 1.07
N HIS A 113 -8.62 22.47 1.38
CA HIS A 113 -9.28 23.76 1.28
C HIS A 113 -8.62 24.77 2.21
N TRP A 114 -8.43 24.36 3.48
CA TRP A 114 -7.73 25.20 4.46
C TRP A 114 -6.33 25.64 3.98
N ALA A 115 -5.54 24.71 3.44
CA ALA A 115 -4.20 25.01 2.93
C ALA A 115 -4.23 25.99 1.73
N ILE A 116 -5.23 25.86 0.83
CA ILE A 116 -5.41 26.78 -0.28
C ILE A 116 -5.79 28.18 0.23
N ASP A 117 -6.73 28.28 1.17
CA ASP A 117 -7.18 29.54 1.75
C ASP A 117 -6.04 30.27 2.50
N HIS A 118 -5.05 29.54 3.00
CA HIS A 118 -3.86 30.08 3.68
C HIS A 118 -2.63 30.22 2.76
N GLY A 119 -2.77 29.99 1.44
CA GLY A 119 -1.69 30.15 0.46
C GLY A 119 -0.53 29.15 0.61
N ILE A 120 -0.71 28.07 1.38
CA ILE A 120 0.38 27.12 1.71
C ILE A 120 0.68 26.16 0.56
N LYS A 121 -0.33 25.71 -0.19
CA LYS A 121 -0.18 24.84 -1.36
C LYS A 121 -1.05 25.29 -2.52
N VAL A 122 -0.46 25.33 -3.71
CA VAL A 122 -1.18 25.59 -4.95
C VAL A 122 -1.82 24.28 -5.44
N ALA A 123 -3.11 24.31 -5.76
CA ALA A 123 -3.79 23.19 -6.37
C ALA A 123 -3.36 23.05 -7.83
N VAL A 124 -2.55 22.03 -8.14
CA VAL A 124 -2.24 21.69 -9.52
C VAL A 124 -3.36 20.77 -10.04
N PRO A 125 -4.06 21.12 -11.13
CA PRO A 125 -5.04 20.24 -11.75
C PRO A 125 -4.35 18.97 -12.20
N LYS A 126 -4.82 17.81 -11.74
CA LYS A 126 -4.36 16.53 -12.28
C LYS A 126 -4.98 16.30 -13.65
N PRO A 127 -4.22 15.89 -14.67
CA PRO A 127 -4.79 15.50 -15.95
C PRO A 127 -5.83 14.39 -15.73
N ARG A 128 -6.97 14.46 -16.41
CA ARG A 128 -7.97 13.39 -16.35
C ARG A 128 -7.39 12.15 -17.02
N PRO A 129 -7.48 10.99 -16.40
CA PRO A 129 -7.05 9.75 -17.04
C PRO A 129 -7.90 9.52 -18.31
N PRO A 130 -7.33 8.93 -19.37
CA PRO A 130 -8.06 8.63 -20.59
C PRO A 130 -9.31 7.78 -20.30
N ALA A 131 -10.38 8.01 -21.02
CA ALA A 131 -11.74 7.50 -20.74
C ALA A 131 -11.91 5.96 -20.86
N HIS A 132 -10.92 5.24 -21.36
CA HIS A 132 -11.04 3.83 -21.76
C HIS A 132 -10.06 2.86 -21.09
N VAL A 133 -9.62 3.10 -19.86
CA VAL A 133 -8.85 2.08 -19.11
C VAL A 133 -9.82 1.00 -18.63
N ARG A 134 -9.77 -0.19 -19.25
CA ARG A 134 -10.47 -1.37 -18.72
C ARG A 134 -9.91 -1.72 -17.35
N ARG A 135 -10.70 -1.48 -16.31
CA ARG A 135 -10.36 -1.89 -14.93
C ARG A 135 -10.74 -3.35 -14.77
N TRP A 136 -9.76 -4.22 -14.64
CA TRP A 136 -9.99 -5.61 -14.31
C TRP A 136 -9.70 -5.84 -12.81
N GLN A 137 -10.39 -6.78 -12.21
CA GLN A 137 -10.23 -7.18 -10.82
C GLN A 137 -10.58 -8.65 -10.71
N ARG A 138 -9.75 -9.39 -9.96
CA ARG A 138 -10.01 -10.79 -9.64
C ARG A 138 -11.17 -10.90 -8.64
N GLN A 139 -11.87 -12.01 -8.69
CA GLN A 139 -13.07 -12.22 -7.88
C GLN A 139 -12.79 -12.85 -6.53
N SER A 140 -11.65 -13.54 -6.38
CA SER A 140 -11.30 -14.29 -5.18
C SER A 140 -10.01 -13.77 -4.55
N VAL A 141 -9.97 -13.75 -3.23
CA VAL A 141 -8.76 -13.51 -2.44
C VAL A 141 -7.74 -14.62 -2.72
N GLY A 142 -6.47 -14.24 -2.90
CA GLY A 142 -5.39 -15.17 -3.22
C GLY A 142 -5.42 -15.73 -4.64
N GLU A 143 -6.30 -15.26 -5.51
CA GLU A 143 -6.29 -15.65 -6.92
C GLU A 143 -5.11 -14.98 -7.64
N LEU A 144 -4.87 -13.70 -7.40
CA LEU A 144 -3.75 -12.95 -7.96
C LEU A 144 -3.25 -11.92 -6.97
N TRP A 145 -1.95 -11.93 -6.71
CA TRP A 145 -1.26 -10.86 -5.99
C TRP A 145 -0.41 -10.04 -6.95
N GLN A 146 -0.42 -8.72 -6.82
CA GLN A 146 0.44 -7.84 -7.59
C GLN A 146 1.66 -7.48 -6.77
N LEU A 147 2.85 -7.74 -7.30
CA LEU A 147 4.14 -7.45 -6.71
C LEU A 147 4.87 -6.38 -7.51
N ASP A 148 5.47 -5.43 -6.83
CA ASP A 148 6.38 -4.45 -7.43
C ASP A 148 7.43 -3.99 -6.43
N ALA A 149 8.52 -3.43 -6.95
CA ALA A 149 9.58 -2.83 -6.16
C ALA A 149 9.88 -1.42 -6.66
N THR A 150 10.14 -0.50 -5.75
CA THR A 150 10.49 0.87 -6.09
C THR A 150 11.60 1.42 -5.19
N PRO A 151 12.67 1.98 -5.78
CA PRO A 151 13.67 2.71 -5.00
C PRO A 151 13.17 4.13 -4.71
N ASP A 152 13.37 4.60 -3.47
CA ASP A 152 13.15 6.00 -3.10
C ASP A 152 13.87 6.36 -1.79
N TYR A 153 13.87 7.64 -1.45
CA TYR A 153 14.40 8.18 -0.19
C TYR A 153 13.33 8.11 0.91
N PHE A 154 12.86 6.92 1.23
CA PHE A 154 11.75 6.68 2.16
C PHE A 154 11.96 7.23 3.57
N LEU A 155 13.21 7.32 4.02
CA LEU A 155 13.56 7.95 5.31
C LEU A 155 14.01 9.40 5.14
N GLY A 156 13.96 9.89 3.90
CA GLY A 156 14.34 11.22 3.62
C GLY A 156 15.57 11.37 2.70
N ARG A 157 15.61 12.52 1.97
CA ARG A 157 16.67 12.80 0.99
C ARG A 157 18.06 12.87 1.60
N ASP A 158 18.15 13.15 2.89
CA ASP A 158 19.43 13.15 3.63
C ASP A 158 19.84 11.74 4.08
N ASN A 159 19.02 10.75 3.83
CA ASN A 159 19.27 9.34 4.13
C ASN A 159 19.52 8.55 2.83
N PRO A 160 20.18 7.38 2.91
CA PRO A 160 20.33 6.50 1.76
C PRO A 160 19.00 6.11 1.12
N SER A 161 18.99 5.95 -0.20
CA SER A 161 17.86 5.35 -0.90
C SER A 161 17.65 3.91 -0.45
N LEU A 162 16.40 3.52 -0.27
CA LEU A 162 15.97 2.16 0.07
C LEU A 162 15.04 1.65 -1.02
N ASN A 163 14.93 0.34 -1.16
CA ASN A 163 13.99 -0.30 -2.07
C ASN A 163 12.80 -0.82 -1.27
N LEU A 164 11.61 -0.32 -1.59
CA LEU A 164 10.36 -0.84 -1.07
C LEU A 164 9.89 -1.98 -1.97
N ILE A 165 9.79 -3.18 -1.43
CA ILE A 165 9.08 -4.29 -2.07
C ILE A 165 7.68 -4.33 -1.47
N ASP A 166 6.67 -4.35 -2.34
CA ASP A 166 5.27 -4.23 -1.96
C ASP A 166 4.41 -5.23 -2.72
N MET A 167 3.40 -5.79 -2.06
CA MET A 167 2.52 -6.79 -2.65
C MET A 167 1.09 -6.62 -2.16
N ILE A 168 0.15 -6.59 -3.10
CA ILE A 168 -1.28 -6.43 -2.82
C ILE A 168 -2.11 -7.56 -3.42
N ASP A 169 -3.15 -7.95 -2.73
CA ASP A 169 -4.19 -8.83 -3.29
C ASP A 169 -5.08 -8.06 -4.27
N ASP A 170 -5.24 -8.58 -5.47
CA ASP A 170 -5.99 -7.90 -6.54
C ASP A 170 -7.50 -7.82 -6.27
N CYS A 171 -8.06 -8.78 -5.55
CA CYS A 171 -9.47 -8.82 -5.18
C CYS A 171 -9.81 -7.77 -4.12
N SER A 172 -9.14 -7.81 -2.98
CA SER A 172 -9.47 -7.05 -1.77
C SER A 172 -8.69 -5.75 -1.63
N ARG A 173 -7.61 -5.56 -2.36
CA ARG A 173 -6.60 -4.51 -2.15
C ARG A 173 -5.83 -4.64 -0.83
N MET A 174 -6.00 -5.76 -0.13
CA MET A 174 -5.23 -6.08 1.06
C MET A 174 -3.74 -6.03 0.73
N GLN A 175 -2.98 -5.24 1.45
CA GLN A 175 -1.54 -5.22 1.34
C GLN A 175 -0.98 -6.39 2.13
N VAL A 176 -0.54 -7.42 1.41
CA VAL A 176 -0.08 -8.70 1.97
C VAL A 176 1.43 -8.77 2.14
N GLY A 177 2.13 -7.73 1.77
CA GLY A 177 3.55 -7.55 2.00
C GLY A 177 3.96 -6.12 1.71
N CYS A 178 4.82 -5.55 2.56
CA CYS A 178 5.40 -4.23 2.37
C CYS A 178 6.65 -4.13 3.24
N ARG A 179 7.82 -3.99 2.62
CA ARG A 179 9.07 -4.02 3.38
C ARG A 179 10.19 -3.27 2.67
N LEU A 180 10.99 -2.57 3.43
CA LEU A 180 12.15 -1.83 2.97
C LEU A 180 13.40 -2.71 3.01
N TYR A 181 14.20 -2.61 1.95
CA TYR A 181 15.50 -3.28 1.82
C TYR A 181 16.57 -2.29 1.36
N ARG A 182 17.84 -2.56 1.69
CA ARG A 182 18.96 -1.73 1.23
C ARG A 182 19.16 -1.78 -0.28
N SER A 183 18.85 -2.94 -0.88
CA SER A 183 18.96 -3.16 -2.32
C SER A 183 17.90 -4.17 -2.77
N GLU A 184 17.46 -4.04 -4.01
CA GLU A 184 16.65 -5.04 -4.69
C GLU A 184 17.56 -6.21 -5.11
N CYS A 185 17.48 -7.34 -4.42
CA CYS A 185 18.31 -8.51 -4.64
C CYS A 185 17.56 -9.82 -4.32
N MET A 186 18.14 -10.94 -4.69
CA MET A 186 17.55 -12.27 -4.45
C MET A 186 17.17 -12.48 -2.97
N ASN A 187 18.06 -12.13 -2.05
CA ASN A 187 17.83 -12.32 -0.62
C ASN A 187 16.67 -11.46 -0.09
N ALA A 188 16.49 -10.25 -0.64
CA ALA A 188 15.35 -9.39 -0.32
C ALA A 188 14.02 -10.07 -0.72
N TYR A 189 13.96 -10.65 -1.92
CA TYR A 189 12.76 -11.37 -2.37
C TYR A 189 12.52 -12.67 -1.60
N LEU A 190 13.58 -13.40 -1.21
CA LEU A 190 13.46 -14.62 -0.40
C LEU A 190 12.85 -14.31 0.98
N ASP A 191 13.37 -13.29 1.68
CA ASP A 191 12.80 -12.82 2.95
C ASP A 191 11.37 -12.32 2.78
N PHE A 192 11.12 -11.50 1.76
CA PHE A 192 9.82 -10.92 1.48
C PHE A 192 8.74 -11.98 1.28
N PHE A 193 8.98 -12.96 0.41
CA PHE A 193 8.03 -14.04 0.15
C PHE A 193 7.85 -14.96 1.35
N TYR A 194 8.93 -15.29 2.06
CA TYR A 194 8.84 -16.11 3.27
C TYR A 194 7.87 -15.48 4.28
N ARG A 195 8.04 -14.18 4.57
CA ARG A 195 7.19 -13.45 5.52
C ARG A 195 5.75 -13.35 5.04
N ALA A 196 5.53 -12.91 3.82
CA ALA A 196 4.20 -12.74 3.25
C ALA A 196 3.42 -14.06 3.20
N PHE A 197 4.05 -15.12 2.71
CA PHE A 197 3.38 -16.42 2.59
C PHE A 197 3.19 -17.13 3.92
N THR A 198 4.11 -16.95 4.86
CA THR A 198 3.94 -17.49 6.23
C THR A 198 2.76 -16.84 6.92
N ARG A 199 2.56 -15.54 6.71
CA ARG A 199 1.48 -14.77 7.36
C ARG A 199 0.13 -14.97 6.68
N TYR A 200 0.07 -14.92 5.35
CA TYR A 200 -1.20 -14.85 4.60
C TYR A 200 -1.51 -16.12 3.79
N GLY A 201 -0.56 -17.03 3.63
CA GLY A 201 -0.69 -18.20 2.75
C GLY A 201 -0.18 -17.92 1.34
N LEU A 202 -0.33 -18.92 0.47
CA LEU A 202 0.18 -18.92 -0.90
C LEU A 202 -0.94 -18.58 -1.89
N PRO A 203 -0.78 -17.57 -2.76
CA PRO A 203 -1.72 -17.27 -3.83
C PRO A 203 -1.60 -18.32 -4.96
N LEU A 204 -2.51 -18.25 -5.93
CA LEU A 204 -2.38 -19.00 -7.17
C LEU A 204 -1.36 -18.35 -8.11
N GLU A 205 -1.44 -17.03 -8.26
CA GLU A 205 -0.66 -16.29 -9.23
C GLU A 205 -0.07 -15.02 -8.60
N ILE A 206 1.14 -14.64 -9.09
CA ILE A 206 1.76 -13.36 -8.78
C ILE A 206 1.99 -12.60 -10.09
N TYR A 207 1.46 -11.39 -10.14
CA TYR A 207 1.64 -10.47 -11.24
C TYR A 207 2.91 -9.63 -11.01
N VAL A 208 3.87 -9.76 -11.91
CA VAL A 208 5.17 -9.08 -11.85
C VAL A 208 5.47 -8.42 -13.19
N ASP A 209 6.40 -7.47 -13.22
CA ASP A 209 6.95 -7.03 -14.48
C ASP A 209 7.94 -8.08 -15.06
N LYS A 210 8.46 -7.81 -16.25
CA LYS A 210 9.42 -8.71 -16.92
C LYS A 210 10.83 -8.67 -16.31
N ALA A 211 10.94 -8.29 -15.03
CA ALA A 211 12.21 -8.15 -14.37
C ALA A 211 12.99 -9.47 -14.35
N SER A 212 14.30 -9.37 -14.54
CA SER A 212 15.26 -10.48 -14.56
C SER A 212 15.28 -11.35 -13.30
N PHE A 213 14.73 -10.85 -12.19
CA PHE A 213 14.60 -11.62 -10.94
C PHE A 213 13.71 -12.87 -11.06
N PHE A 214 12.73 -12.86 -11.97
CA PHE A 214 11.75 -13.93 -12.09
C PHE A 214 11.95 -14.78 -13.35
N LYS A 215 12.50 -14.17 -14.41
CA LYS A 215 12.68 -14.80 -15.71
C LYS A 215 14.05 -14.45 -16.28
N GLY A 216 14.83 -15.46 -16.65
CA GLY A 216 16.11 -15.29 -17.35
C GLY A 216 15.92 -14.76 -18.77
N GLU A 217 17.02 -14.29 -19.38
CA GLU A 217 17.03 -13.77 -20.75
C GLU A 217 16.56 -14.81 -21.78
N ASP A 218 16.83 -16.08 -21.54
CA ASP A 218 16.40 -17.23 -22.35
C ASP A 218 14.91 -17.61 -22.14
N GLY A 219 14.21 -16.87 -21.29
CA GLY A 219 12.82 -17.14 -20.96
C GLY A 219 12.61 -18.20 -19.87
N SER A 220 13.66 -18.84 -19.37
CA SER A 220 13.60 -19.79 -18.27
C SER A 220 13.27 -19.11 -16.93
N LEU A 221 12.73 -19.87 -15.96
CA LEU A 221 12.55 -19.36 -14.60
C LEU A 221 13.88 -19.28 -13.87
N THR A 222 14.08 -18.17 -13.17
CA THR A 222 15.22 -18.01 -12.24
C THR A 222 15.11 -18.98 -11.07
N GLN A 223 16.10 -18.98 -10.17
CA GLN A 223 16.06 -19.76 -8.93
C GLN A 223 14.81 -19.42 -8.09
N LEU A 224 14.47 -18.15 -7.98
CA LEU A 224 13.28 -17.69 -7.28
C LEU A 224 12.01 -18.19 -7.96
N GLY A 225 11.91 -18.07 -9.28
CA GLY A 225 10.78 -18.58 -10.05
C GLY A 225 10.57 -20.08 -9.91
N LYS A 226 11.68 -20.86 -9.87
CA LYS A 226 11.63 -22.32 -9.65
C LYS A 226 11.11 -22.67 -8.26
N ARG A 227 11.50 -21.94 -7.21
CA ARG A 227 11.02 -22.13 -5.83
C ARG A 227 9.53 -21.86 -5.69
N LEU A 228 9.04 -20.75 -6.26
CA LEU A 228 7.62 -20.43 -6.25
C LEU A 228 6.80 -21.48 -7.01
N LYS A 229 7.29 -21.92 -8.18
CA LYS A 229 6.66 -23.00 -8.94
C LYS A 229 6.61 -24.33 -8.14
N LEU A 230 7.63 -24.64 -7.33
CA LEU A 230 7.65 -25.82 -6.47
C LEU A 230 6.41 -25.87 -5.56
N TYR A 231 5.99 -24.70 -5.04
CA TYR A 231 4.79 -24.57 -4.21
C TYR A 231 3.53 -24.19 -5.00
N GLY A 232 3.55 -24.37 -6.33
CA GLY A 232 2.39 -24.20 -7.19
C GLY A 232 1.94 -22.73 -7.31
N VAL A 233 2.86 -21.78 -7.13
CA VAL A 233 2.61 -20.35 -7.40
C VAL A 233 3.10 -20.04 -8.81
N SER A 234 2.21 -19.52 -9.65
CA SER A 234 2.49 -19.16 -11.04
C SER A 234 2.81 -17.67 -11.17
N PHE A 235 3.46 -17.30 -12.27
CA PHE A 235 3.71 -15.90 -12.61
C PHE A 235 2.89 -15.44 -13.79
N VAL A 236 2.33 -14.24 -13.68
CA VAL A 236 1.75 -13.48 -14.78
C VAL A 236 2.65 -12.28 -15.03
N PHE A 237 3.28 -12.22 -16.19
CA PHE A 237 4.17 -11.12 -16.56
C PHE A 237 3.37 -9.97 -17.18
N ALA A 238 3.63 -8.75 -16.71
CA ALA A 238 3.03 -7.55 -17.27
C ALA A 238 3.39 -7.37 -18.74
N ASN A 239 2.40 -7.21 -19.59
CA ASN A 239 2.60 -6.91 -21.01
C ASN A 239 2.55 -5.42 -21.32
N THR A 240 1.92 -4.62 -20.42
CA THR A 240 1.77 -3.17 -20.59
C THR A 240 1.92 -2.44 -19.25
N PRO A 241 2.46 -1.21 -19.24
CA PRO A 241 2.60 -0.40 -18.02
C PRO A 241 1.26 -0.11 -17.33
N GLU A 242 0.17 0.06 -18.09
CA GLU A 242 -1.14 0.41 -17.54
C GLU A 242 -1.73 -0.66 -16.62
N SER A 243 -1.24 -1.88 -16.72
CA SER A 243 -1.74 -3.01 -15.92
C SER A 243 -1.29 -2.97 -14.46
N LYS A 244 -0.31 -2.13 -14.10
CA LYS A 244 0.23 -1.97 -12.74
C LYS A 244 -0.38 -0.81 -11.92
N GLY A 245 -1.31 -0.06 -12.46
CA GLY A 245 -1.84 1.15 -11.82
C GLY A 245 -2.40 0.99 -10.40
N LYS A 246 -2.63 -0.24 -9.93
CA LYS A 246 -3.08 -0.52 -8.55
C LYS A 246 -1.91 -0.45 -7.58
N ILE A 247 -0.82 -1.17 -7.85
CA ILE A 247 0.35 -1.19 -6.97
C ILE A 247 1.16 0.11 -7.04
N GLU A 248 1.22 0.76 -8.20
CA GLU A 248 1.83 2.09 -8.35
C GLU A 248 1.18 3.14 -7.43
N ARG A 249 -0.14 3.07 -7.24
CA ARG A 249 -0.83 3.96 -6.29
C ARG A 249 -0.45 3.68 -4.84
N VAL A 250 -0.19 2.43 -4.50
CA VAL A 250 0.28 2.07 -3.16
C VAL A 250 1.69 2.61 -2.94
N HIS A 251 2.58 2.48 -3.93
CA HIS A 251 3.90 3.09 -3.88
C HIS A 251 3.83 4.61 -3.64
N GLN A 252 2.98 5.33 -4.38
CA GLN A 252 2.77 6.77 -4.16
C GLN A 252 2.32 7.10 -2.73
N VAL A 253 1.52 6.24 -2.11
CA VAL A 253 1.10 6.43 -0.70
C VAL A 253 2.31 6.35 0.23
N TRP A 254 3.18 5.35 0.05
CA TRP A 254 4.36 5.19 0.90
C TRP A 254 5.44 6.23 0.63
N GLN A 255 5.67 6.61 -0.61
CA GLN A 255 6.54 7.73 -0.99
C GLN A 255 6.10 9.05 -0.35
N ASP A 256 4.79 9.28 -0.25
CA ASP A 256 4.24 10.47 0.40
C ASP A 256 4.32 10.41 1.94
N ARG A 257 4.09 9.24 2.55
CA ARG A 257 3.87 9.10 4.00
C ARG A 257 5.11 8.73 4.79
N LEU A 258 5.92 7.79 4.29
CA LEU A 258 7.06 7.26 5.05
C LEU A 258 8.07 8.34 5.44
N PRO A 259 8.45 9.29 4.56
CA PRO A 259 9.38 10.34 4.98
C PRO A 259 8.85 11.21 6.12
N ALA A 260 7.56 11.54 6.10
CA ALA A 260 6.93 12.32 7.16
C ALA A 260 6.75 11.50 8.44
N TYR A 261 6.45 10.22 8.31
CA TYR A 261 6.35 9.29 9.42
C TYR A 261 7.70 9.08 10.11
N ALA A 262 8.77 8.89 9.34
CA ALA A 262 10.12 8.75 9.88
C ALA A 262 10.51 9.95 10.75
N VAL A 263 10.24 11.18 10.29
CA VAL A 263 10.47 12.39 11.08
C VAL A 263 9.65 12.38 12.37
N ARG A 264 8.37 12.00 12.30
CA ARG A 264 7.47 11.94 13.47
C ARG A 264 7.96 10.99 14.55
N GLU A 265 8.42 9.81 14.14
CA GLU A 265 8.88 8.74 15.05
C GLU A 265 10.36 8.84 15.42
N GLY A 266 11.07 9.89 14.96
CA GLY A 266 12.49 10.05 15.20
C GLY A 266 13.34 8.97 14.52
N ILE A 267 12.85 8.35 13.45
CA ILE A 267 13.57 7.37 12.65
C ILE A 267 14.64 8.07 11.82
N THR A 268 15.87 7.61 11.92
CA THR A 268 17.04 8.17 11.24
C THR A 268 17.79 7.09 10.46
N ALA A 269 18.86 7.46 9.75
CA ALA A 269 19.75 6.52 9.06
C ALA A 269 20.44 5.52 10.03
N GLN A 270 20.54 5.85 11.32
CA GLN A 270 21.12 5.00 12.36
C GLN A 270 20.12 3.98 12.93
N THR A 271 18.82 4.19 12.73
CA THR A 271 17.81 3.24 13.17
C THR A 271 17.98 1.92 12.41
N PRO A 272 18.06 0.77 13.11
CA PRO A 272 18.14 -0.53 12.44
C PRO A 272 17.00 -0.71 11.44
N LEU A 273 17.31 -1.19 10.24
CA LEU A 273 16.29 -1.33 9.18
C LEU A 273 15.15 -2.29 9.57
N GLU A 274 15.44 -3.26 10.44
CA GLU A 274 14.42 -4.15 10.98
C GLU A 274 13.40 -3.38 11.82
N ASP A 275 13.86 -2.50 12.72
CA ASP A 275 12.98 -1.65 13.54
C ASP A 275 12.12 -0.72 12.66
N VAL A 276 12.70 -0.18 11.58
CA VAL A 276 11.94 0.62 10.59
C VAL A 276 10.86 -0.23 9.93
N ASN A 277 11.17 -1.48 9.59
CA ASN A 277 10.23 -2.39 8.99
C ASN A 277 9.12 -2.82 9.96
N ASP A 278 9.40 -2.97 11.24
CA ASP A 278 8.38 -3.26 12.26
C ASP A 278 7.39 -2.10 12.38
N HIS A 279 7.86 -0.86 12.34
CA HIS A 279 6.99 0.32 12.25
C HIS A 279 6.18 0.34 10.96
N LEU A 280 6.79 0.02 9.82
CA LEU A 280 6.09 -0.04 8.52
C LEU A 280 4.99 -1.10 8.54
N GLU A 281 5.23 -2.27 9.14
CA GLU A 281 4.23 -3.33 9.27
C GLU A 281 3.01 -2.84 10.07
N CYS A 282 3.21 -2.14 11.20
CA CYS A 282 2.13 -1.53 11.96
C CYS A 282 1.31 -0.51 11.12
N LEU A 283 1.98 0.27 10.28
CA LEU A 283 1.29 1.22 9.37
C LEU A 283 0.49 0.52 8.29
N VAL A 284 1.02 -0.57 7.74
CA VAL A 284 0.30 -1.40 6.76
C VAL A 284 -0.93 -2.03 7.38
N ASP A 285 -0.81 -2.59 8.57
CA ASP A 285 -1.94 -3.19 9.30
C ASP A 285 -3.01 -2.14 9.63
N TYR A 286 -2.60 -0.98 10.10
CA TYR A 286 -3.51 0.14 10.31
C TYR A 286 -4.24 0.54 9.03
N ARG A 287 -3.51 0.67 7.93
CA ARG A 287 -4.09 1.03 6.64
C ARG A 287 -5.08 -0.01 6.14
N ASN A 288 -4.73 -1.29 6.24
CA ASN A 288 -5.59 -2.39 5.84
C ASN A 288 -6.90 -2.43 6.65
N ALA A 289 -6.83 -2.13 7.96
CA ALA A 289 -7.95 -2.27 8.88
C ALA A 289 -8.84 -1.02 9.00
N TYR A 290 -8.28 0.19 8.79
CA TYR A 290 -8.97 1.44 9.16
C TYR A 290 -9.06 2.48 8.04
N GLU A 291 -8.39 2.29 6.90
CA GLU A 291 -8.47 3.24 5.79
C GLU A 291 -9.39 2.71 4.68
N ASP A 292 -10.46 3.44 4.40
CA ASP A 292 -11.36 3.11 3.31
C ASP A 292 -10.67 3.16 1.96
N HIS A 293 -10.77 2.08 1.20
CA HIS A 293 -10.33 2.06 -0.18
C HIS A 293 -11.38 2.73 -1.06
N ARG A 294 -11.01 3.82 -1.73
CA ARG A 294 -11.92 4.68 -2.50
C ARG A 294 -12.81 3.93 -3.51
N GLU A 295 -12.29 2.90 -4.16
CA GLU A 295 -13.03 2.14 -5.19
C GLU A 295 -13.93 1.08 -4.54
N LEU A 296 -13.51 0.48 -3.43
CA LEU A 296 -14.27 -0.56 -2.71
C LEU A 296 -15.31 0.03 -1.76
N ARG A 297 -15.10 1.27 -1.30
CA ARG A 297 -15.92 1.97 -0.28
C ARG A 297 -16.01 1.21 1.04
N MET A 298 -14.97 0.49 1.35
CA MET A 298 -14.73 -0.26 2.59
C MET A 298 -13.23 -0.43 2.78
N THR A 299 -12.79 -0.87 3.94
CA THR A 299 -11.37 -1.16 4.18
C THR A 299 -10.91 -2.39 3.40
N ALA A 300 -9.60 -2.52 3.21
CA ALA A 300 -9.05 -3.68 2.52
C ALA A 300 -9.29 -4.98 3.31
N LEU A 301 -9.25 -4.90 4.66
CA LEU A 301 -9.54 -6.02 5.55
C LEU A 301 -11.00 -6.46 5.46
N GLU A 302 -11.95 -5.51 5.48
CA GLU A 302 -13.38 -5.83 5.31
C GLU A 302 -13.65 -6.50 3.95
N ALA A 303 -13.01 -6.03 2.88
CA ALA A 303 -13.13 -6.64 1.55
C ALA A 303 -12.54 -8.07 1.50
N TRP A 304 -11.43 -8.29 2.21
CA TRP A 304 -10.78 -9.58 2.35
C TRP A 304 -11.68 -10.57 3.12
N ASP A 305 -12.13 -10.18 4.30
CA ASP A 305 -12.97 -11.02 5.17
C ASP A 305 -14.31 -11.34 4.50
N LYS A 306 -14.92 -10.37 3.83
CA LYS A 306 -16.14 -10.56 3.04
C LYS A 306 -15.94 -11.60 1.94
N ALA A 307 -14.85 -11.51 1.17
CA ALA A 307 -14.60 -12.46 0.11
C ALA A 307 -14.36 -13.89 0.65
N ILE A 308 -13.66 -14.03 1.78
CA ILE A 308 -13.47 -15.31 2.47
C ILE A 308 -14.81 -15.87 2.97
N GLY A 309 -15.63 -15.04 3.64
CA GLY A 309 -16.94 -15.43 4.14
C GLY A 309 -17.92 -15.86 3.04
N GLU A 310 -17.77 -15.32 1.83
CA GLU A 310 -18.52 -15.70 0.64
C GLU A 310 -17.93 -16.95 -0.09
N GLY A 311 -16.93 -17.61 0.46
CA GLY A 311 -16.27 -18.77 -0.15
C GLY A 311 -15.35 -18.42 -1.33
N ARG A 312 -15.02 -17.17 -1.53
CA ARG A 312 -14.16 -16.66 -2.60
C ARG A 312 -12.72 -16.50 -2.11
N CYS A 313 -12.10 -17.65 -1.70
CA CYS A 313 -10.72 -17.71 -1.26
C CYS A 313 -9.98 -18.81 -2.05
N LYS A 314 -8.81 -18.47 -2.58
CA LYS A 314 -7.90 -19.38 -3.30
C LYS A 314 -6.56 -19.55 -2.59
N LEU A 315 -6.41 -18.99 -1.40
CA LEU A 315 -5.20 -19.13 -0.61
C LEU A 315 -5.02 -20.58 -0.16
N ARG A 316 -3.78 -21.00 -0.14
CA ARG A 316 -3.35 -22.29 0.39
C ARG A 316 -2.45 -22.04 1.61
N PRO A 317 -2.58 -22.83 2.68
CA PRO A 317 -1.70 -22.69 3.83
C PRO A 317 -0.24 -22.99 3.44
N PRO A 318 0.75 -22.41 4.13
CA PRO A 318 2.15 -22.80 3.99
C PRO A 318 2.29 -24.31 4.28
N PRO A 319 3.04 -25.04 3.45
CA PRO A 319 3.24 -26.49 3.69
C PRO A 319 4.07 -26.72 4.96
N ARG A 320 3.84 -27.86 5.60
CA ARG A 320 4.59 -28.31 6.79
C ARG A 320 5.49 -29.51 6.43
N ASP A 321 6.27 -29.34 5.36
CA ASP A 321 7.07 -30.40 4.74
C ASP A 321 8.55 -30.44 5.18
N GLY A 322 8.93 -29.55 6.12
CA GLY A 322 10.32 -29.37 6.57
C GLY A 322 11.20 -28.63 5.55
N TRP A 323 10.74 -28.44 4.32
CA TRP A 323 11.44 -27.69 3.31
C TRP A 323 11.13 -26.18 3.36
N TRP A 324 10.03 -25.80 4.01
CA TRP A 324 9.51 -24.44 3.99
C TRP A 324 10.54 -23.38 4.35
N GLU A 325 11.20 -23.51 5.49
CA GLU A 325 12.24 -22.56 5.91
C GLU A 325 13.48 -22.65 5.01
N LEU A 326 13.87 -23.86 4.60
CA LEU A 326 15.06 -24.08 3.80
C LEU A 326 14.96 -23.51 2.40
N VAL A 327 13.79 -23.62 1.76
CA VAL A 327 13.58 -23.13 0.39
C VAL A 327 13.78 -21.62 0.28
N TRP A 328 13.48 -20.87 1.33
CA TRP A 328 13.66 -19.41 1.34
C TRP A 328 15.07 -18.95 1.74
N ALA A 329 16.00 -19.87 1.99
CA ALA A 329 17.41 -19.57 2.22
C ALA A 329 18.19 -19.40 0.90
N GLU A 330 19.31 -18.73 0.93
CA GLU A 330 20.30 -18.72 -0.17
C GLU A 330 21.06 -20.05 -0.18
N TRP A 331 21.12 -20.71 -1.35
CA TRP A 331 21.72 -22.04 -1.49
C TRP A 331 23.01 -22.00 -2.26
N THR A 332 24.11 -22.43 -1.63
CA THR A 332 25.42 -22.62 -2.28
C THR A 332 25.92 -24.05 -2.08
N ARG A 333 26.66 -24.57 -3.06
CA ARG A 333 27.26 -25.90 -2.94
C ARG A 333 28.55 -25.84 -2.16
N ALA A 334 28.78 -26.84 -1.32
CA ALA A 334 30.04 -27.04 -0.62
C ALA A 334 30.35 -28.54 -0.49
N THR A 335 31.56 -28.85 -0.06
CA THR A 335 32.02 -30.21 0.19
C THR A 335 32.57 -30.30 1.61
N ILE A 336 32.12 -31.28 2.35
CA ILE A 336 32.57 -31.56 3.72
C ILE A 336 34.06 -31.88 3.72
N GLY A 337 34.80 -31.17 4.54
CA GLY A 337 36.24 -31.34 4.67
C GLY A 337 36.63 -32.42 5.68
N ARG A 338 37.93 -32.44 6.02
CA ARG A 338 38.51 -33.42 6.95
C ARG A 338 37.79 -33.40 8.29
N ARG A 339 37.59 -34.59 8.88
CA ARG A 339 36.93 -34.82 10.17
C ARG A 339 35.47 -34.34 10.20
N GLY A 340 34.75 -34.38 9.06
CA GLY A 340 33.35 -34.01 9.00
C GLY A 340 33.07 -32.51 9.22
N ARG A 341 34.03 -31.62 8.95
CA ARG A 341 33.91 -30.18 9.24
C ARG A 341 33.85 -29.34 7.98
N LEU A 342 33.01 -28.31 7.99
CA LEU A 342 32.91 -27.31 6.93
C LEU A 342 32.92 -25.91 7.52
N PRO A 343 33.93 -25.08 7.22
CA PRO A 343 33.90 -23.66 7.61
C PRO A 343 32.95 -22.90 6.66
N VAL A 344 32.00 -22.18 7.23
CA VAL A 344 31.04 -21.33 6.52
C VAL A 344 30.95 -19.99 7.25
N ASP A 345 31.31 -18.91 6.55
CA ASP A 345 31.19 -17.53 7.07
C ASP A 345 31.81 -17.33 8.47
N GLY A 346 32.98 -17.96 8.70
CA GLY A 346 33.69 -17.91 9.97
C GLY A 346 33.17 -18.90 11.05
N ILE A 347 32.11 -19.63 10.77
CA ILE A 347 31.56 -20.65 11.67
C ILE A 347 32.06 -22.03 11.22
N LEU A 348 32.62 -22.80 12.16
CA LEU A 348 32.98 -24.18 11.90
C LEU A 348 31.76 -25.07 12.13
N CYS A 349 31.22 -25.63 11.03
CA CYS A 349 30.03 -26.50 11.04
C CYS A 349 30.46 -27.96 11.16
N PRO A 350 30.37 -28.59 12.34
CA PRO A 350 30.65 -30.01 12.50
C PRO A 350 29.47 -30.83 11.96
N THR A 351 29.77 -31.93 11.28
CA THR A 351 28.78 -32.91 10.78
C THR A 351 29.25 -34.31 10.99
N GLU A 352 28.35 -35.30 10.95
CA GLU A 352 28.67 -36.69 10.93
C GLU A 352 28.96 -37.23 9.50
N CYS A 353 28.92 -36.35 8.50
CA CYS A 353 29.15 -36.72 7.12
C CYS A 353 30.60 -37.10 6.85
N ALA A 354 30.81 -38.06 5.97
CA ALA A 354 32.13 -38.43 5.50
C ALA A 354 32.83 -37.28 4.75
N ASN A 355 34.17 -37.29 4.80
CA ASN A 355 34.97 -36.37 3.99
C ASN A 355 34.64 -36.53 2.50
N GLY A 356 34.48 -35.43 1.78
CA GLY A 356 34.10 -35.43 0.36
C GLY A 356 32.57 -35.46 0.11
N THR A 357 31.74 -35.58 1.15
CA THR A 357 30.28 -35.47 0.99
C THR A 357 29.90 -34.08 0.46
N ARG A 358 29.12 -34.08 -0.62
CA ARG A 358 28.56 -32.82 -1.17
C ARG A 358 27.33 -32.42 -0.40
N VAL A 359 27.29 -31.15 0.02
CA VAL A 359 26.16 -30.56 0.78
C VAL A 359 25.75 -29.24 0.16
N TRP A 360 24.55 -28.81 0.50
CA TRP A 360 24.07 -27.47 0.27
C TRP A 360 24.21 -26.67 1.56
N VAL A 361 24.82 -25.49 1.45
CA VAL A 361 24.83 -24.49 2.51
C VAL A 361 23.64 -23.59 2.29
N CYS A 362 22.71 -23.60 3.22
CA CYS A 362 21.52 -22.78 3.24
C CYS A 362 21.73 -21.61 4.20
N ARG A 363 21.85 -20.40 3.67
CA ARG A 363 21.97 -19.17 4.45
C ARG A 363 20.59 -18.52 4.56
N HIS A 364 20.04 -18.55 5.75
CA HIS A 364 18.76 -17.92 6.04
C HIS A 364 18.93 -16.43 6.28
N VAL A 365 17.87 -15.66 6.05
CA VAL A 365 17.88 -14.20 6.20
C VAL A 365 18.14 -13.77 7.66
N ASP A 366 17.72 -14.58 8.63
CA ASP A 366 17.98 -14.35 10.06
C ASP A 366 19.42 -14.66 10.50
N GLY A 367 20.28 -15.05 9.56
CA GLY A 367 21.66 -15.44 9.81
C GLY A 367 21.84 -16.90 10.21
N THR A 368 20.77 -17.69 10.29
CA THR A 368 20.86 -19.14 10.49
C THR A 368 21.58 -19.78 9.29
N ILE A 369 22.45 -20.75 9.57
CA ILE A 369 23.12 -21.58 8.57
C ILE A 369 22.66 -23.01 8.76
N SER A 370 22.14 -23.62 7.69
CA SER A 370 21.82 -25.04 7.66
C SER A 370 22.62 -25.76 6.57
N LEU A 371 23.09 -26.98 6.84
CA LEU A 371 23.72 -27.85 5.86
C LEU A 371 22.76 -28.99 5.49
N VAL A 372 22.49 -29.16 4.22
CA VAL A 372 21.51 -30.13 3.70
C VAL A 372 22.14 -31.01 2.64
N VAL A 373 21.94 -32.31 2.72
CA VAL A 373 22.54 -33.27 1.76
C VAL A 373 21.74 -33.38 0.47
N ASN A 374 20.41 -33.47 0.57
CA ASN A 374 19.54 -33.61 -0.60
C ASN A 374 19.03 -32.24 -1.13
N LYS A 375 18.41 -32.29 -2.30
CA LYS A 375 17.78 -31.09 -2.91
C LYS A 375 16.33 -30.99 -2.46
N PRO A 376 15.75 -29.77 -2.51
CA PRO A 376 14.33 -29.57 -2.29
C PRO A 376 13.51 -30.39 -3.30
N ASP A 377 12.73 -31.30 -2.75
CA ASP A 377 11.74 -32.12 -3.46
C ASP A 377 10.59 -32.36 -2.48
N LEU A 378 9.37 -31.94 -2.83
CA LEU A 378 8.20 -32.06 -1.96
C LEU A 378 7.83 -33.50 -1.60
N ASN A 379 8.36 -34.50 -2.35
CA ASN A 379 8.18 -35.91 -2.06
C ASN A 379 9.24 -36.46 -1.10
N THR A 380 10.20 -35.65 -0.66
CA THR A 380 11.29 -36.08 0.22
C THR A 380 11.36 -35.18 1.46
N VAL A 381 11.95 -35.74 2.53
CA VAL A 381 12.26 -34.99 3.74
C VAL A 381 13.66 -34.36 3.61
N PRO A 382 13.91 -33.11 4.05
CA PRO A 382 15.24 -32.56 4.05
C PRO A 382 16.17 -33.31 4.99
N GLN A 383 17.33 -33.71 4.48
CA GLN A 383 18.38 -34.32 5.29
C GLN A 383 19.32 -33.22 5.83
N VAL A 384 18.91 -32.59 6.91
CA VAL A 384 19.67 -31.53 7.58
C VAL A 384 20.74 -32.20 8.46
N VAL A 385 22.01 -31.90 8.18
CA VAL A 385 23.16 -32.49 8.91
C VAL A 385 23.81 -31.49 9.86
N PHE A 386 23.42 -30.23 9.79
CA PHE A 386 23.86 -29.18 10.71
C PHE A 386 22.90 -27.99 10.64
N THR A 387 22.64 -27.37 11.77
CA THR A 387 21.98 -26.06 11.87
C THR A 387 22.59 -25.26 13.00
N ASN A 388 22.97 -24.00 12.72
CA ASN A 388 23.40 -23.04 13.70
C ASN A 388 22.48 -21.83 13.64
N ASN A 389 21.83 -21.52 14.76
CA ASN A 389 21.02 -20.32 14.90
C ASN A 389 21.78 -19.27 15.71
N PRO A 390 22.25 -18.17 15.10
CA PRO A 390 23.05 -17.17 15.80
C PRO A 390 22.28 -16.45 16.94
N ARG A 391 20.94 -16.48 16.92
CA ARG A 391 20.12 -15.89 18.00
C ARG A 391 20.12 -16.74 19.26
N VAL A 392 20.34 -18.05 19.16
CA VAL A 392 20.38 -18.97 20.32
C VAL A 392 21.76 -18.97 20.98
N ASN A 393 22.82 -18.71 20.22
CA ASN A 393 24.21 -18.80 20.67
C ASN A 393 24.76 -17.48 21.26
N ARG A 394 23.94 -16.44 21.43
CA ARG A 394 24.32 -15.16 22.07
C ARG A 394 23.90 -15.08 23.55
N ARG A 395 23.75 -16.23 24.23
CA ARG A 395 23.60 -16.28 25.69
C ARG A 395 24.90 -16.62 26.37
#